data_f00e3d752201b13fff942bc5f4cd7cdc
#
_entry.id   f00e3d752201b13fff942bc5f4cd7cdc
#
_cell.length_a   1.000
_cell.length_b   1.000
_cell.length_c   1.000
_cell.angle_alpha   90.00
_cell.angle_beta   90.00
_cell.angle_gamma   90.00
#
_symmetry.space_group_name_H-M   'P 1'
#
loop_
_entity.id
_entity.type
_entity.pdbx_description
1 polymer ?
#
loop_
_entity_poly.entity_id
_entity_poly.type
_entity_poly.pdbx_seq_one_letter_code
_entity_poly.pdbx_strand_id
1 'polypeptide(L)'
;MSWHTVSGRRGWVLTGALAAACAVGLGCASAPPPKPPAAPPDRAALARRSDGSERQRVAVTVYNSNFALVREERVVSLGTGRVALAYADVSAHIQPETVHLRSLDAPDGLSVLEQNYRYDLLTPEKLLEKYVGKRLKVARYNQKLGTDEVKDAELLSVQNGTVLRIDGEIVTGGADRFIFPELPGNLLSKPTLVWLLDSTLERQKVEVTYLTQNMSWRADYVLVLDASDVVGDLTGWVTLDNQTGTSFDAAQLSLVAGDVQRVAPPAPPPLPMELSMADQAQGAGQAFRQEALFEYHLYGLERPTDLLDKEQKQVSLLEAHGIGLEKKLVVKGLDYGYRAEWGDSIKNQKVSVFLVIDNSESKGLGMPLPRGIVRVYKADSAGAQQFVGEDAILHTPRDEKIEIKLGEAFDVVADRRQAKWAVINGCSGESDWEVAVRNHKDTAVRVLVEEPANGDWKIIKSSHPVIPRDSTSFAFELDVPARGAAELSYRVRVRWC
;
A
#
# COMPACT_ATOMS: atom_id res chain seq x y z
N MET A 1 47.00 28.30 -12.44
CA MET A 1 48.32 27.89 -11.97
C MET A 1 48.49 26.45 -12.39
N SER A 2 49.06 26.28 -13.54
CA SER A 2 50.41 25.84 -13.98
C SER A 2 50.67 24.38 -13.61
N TRP A 3 50.64 23.55 -14.65
CA TRP A 3 51.75 22.99 -15.45
C TRP A 3 52.46 21.81 -14.77
N HIS A 4 52.48 20.58 -15.38
CA HIS A 4 53.64 20.10 -16.14
C HIS A 4 53.34 18.80 -16.92
N THR A 5 53.59 18.91 -18.21
CA THR A 5 53.86 17.84 -19.19
C THR A 5 55.24 17.26 -19.03
N VAL A 6 55.43 15.96 -19.30
CA VAL A 6 56.73 15.43 -19.77
C VAL A 6 56.50 14.35 -20.84
N SER A 7 57.09 14.60 -21.98
CA SER A 7 57.24 13.74 -23.16
C SER A 7 58.44 12.78 -23.05
N GLY A 8 58.39 11.65 -23.79
CA GLY A 8 59.57 10.78 -23.97
C GLY A 8 59.42 9.89 -25.21
N ARG A 9 59.98 10.37 -26.34
CA ARG A 9 60.23 9.61 -27.59
C ARG A 9 61.44 8.72 -27.45
N ARG A 10 61.48 7.60 -28.21
CA ARG A 10 62.57 6.94 -28.96
C ARG A 10 61.98 5.68 -29.57
N GLY A 11 61.91 5.32 -30.83
CA GLY A 11 62.83 5.58 -31.96
C GLY A 11 63.73 4.37 -32.22
N TRP A 12 63.68 3.85 -33.42
CA TRP A 12 64.64 2.96 -34.14
C TRP A 12 63.99 1.64 -34.61
N VAL A 13 64.14 1.11 -35.80
CA VAL A 13 64.78 1.34 -37.11
C VAL A 13 64.45 0.14 -37.98
N LEU A 14 64.30 0.38 -39.29
CA LEU A 14 64.00 -0.60 -40.36
C LEU A 14 65.20 -1.62 -40.51
N THR A 15 64.77 -2.84 -40.95
CA THR A 15 65.58 -3.52 -41.99
C THR A 15 64.66 -4.31 -42.89
N GLY A 16 64.76 -4.04 -44.19
CA GLY A 16 64.07 -4.74 -45.25
C GLY A 16 64.82 -5.96 -45.72
N ALA A 17 64.12 -6.91 -46.26
CA ALA A 17 64.68 -7.87 -47.21
C ALA A 17 63.58 -8.26 -48.24
N LEU A 18 63.83 -7.95 -49.52
CA LEU A 18 63.13 -8.45 -50.70
C LEU A 18 63.44 -9.96 -50.86
N ALA A 19 62.43 -10.74 -51.20
CA ALA A 19 62.63 -11.90 -52.10
C ALA A 19 61.30 -12.26 -52.80
N ALA A 20 61.44 -12.64 -54.06
CA ALA A 20 60.52 -12.66 -55.16
C ALA A 20 59.55 -13.88 -55.16
N ALA A 21 58.40 -13.63 -55.77
CA ALA A 21 57.53 -14.44 -56.62
C ALA A 21 57.67 -15.98 -56.67
N CYS A 22 56.52 -16.65 -56.43
CA CYS A 22 56.02 -17.73 -57.25
C CYS A 22 54.49 -17.83 -57.12
N ALA A 23 53.77 -17.55 -58.20
CA ALA A 23 52.34 -17.77 -58.36
C ALA A 23 52.08 -19.24 -58.61
N VAL A 24 51.36 -19.89 -57.70
CA VAL A 24 50.63 -21.13 -57.96
C VAL A 24 49.22 -20.99 -57.34
N GLY A 25 48.22 -20.89 -58.17
CA GLY A 25 46.81 -20.83 -57.79
C GLY A 25 46.37 -22.19 -57.22
N LEU A 26 46.09 -22.18 -55.92
CA LEU A 26 45.31 -23.23 -55.26
C LEU A 26 44.14 -22.52 -54.56
N GLY A 27 42.90 -22.83 -55.03
CA GLY A 27 41.69 -22.35 -54.44
C GLY A 27 41.61 -22.76 -52.97
N CYS A 28 41.80 -21.83 -52.05
CA CYS A 28 41.45 -22.02 -50.64
C CYS A 28 39.94 -21.95 -50.51
N ALA A 29 39.29 -23.11 -50.47
CA ALA A 29 37.96 -23.23 -49.91
C ALA A 29 38.03 -22.83 -48.44
N SER A 30 37.51 -21.65 -48.08
CA SER A 30 37.36 -21.21 -46.70
C SER A 30 36.50 -22.21 -45.93
N ALA A 31 37.08 -22.85 -44.93
CA ALA A 31 36.34 -23.67 -44.02
C ALA A 31 35.22 -22.83 -43.36
N PRO A 32 34.00 -23.39 -43.21
CA PRO A 32 32.93 -22.67 -42.51
C PRO A 32 33.37 -22.30 -41.08
N PRO A 33 32.97 -21.14 -40.56
CA PRO A 33 33.33 -20.75 -39.23
C PRO A 33 32.87 -21.81 -38.22
N PRO A 34 33.64 -22.08 -37.14
CA PRO A 34 33.27 -23.05 -36.15
C PRO A 34 31.92 -22.69 -35.56
N LYS A 35 31.02 -23.68 -35.53
CA LYS A 35 29.70 -23.54 -34.90
C LYS A 35 29.90 -23.06 -33.45
N PRO A 36 29.24 -21.96 -33.01
CA PRO A 36 29.37 -21.50 -31.65
C PRO A 36 29.07 -22.66 -30.69
N PRO A 37 29.81 -22.78 -29.58
CA PRO A 37 29.57 -23.83 -28.58
C PRO A 37 28.09 -23.78 -28.19
N ALA A 38 27.45 -24.97 -28.15
CA ALA A 38 26.07 -25.10 -27.75
C ALA A 38 25.92 -24.44 -26.37
N ALA A 39 24.94 -23.54 -26.21
CA ALA A 39 24.63 -22.95 -24.92
C ALA A 39 24.48 -24.08 -23.89
N PRO A 40 25.03 -23.95 -22.68
CA PRO A 40 24.84 -24.95 -21.65
C PRO A 40 23.35 -25.22 -21.46
N PRO A 41 22.93 -26.50 -21.27
CA PRO A 41 21.51 -26.81 -21.11
C PRO A 41 20.94 -25.97 -19.97
N ASP A 42 19.74 -25.42 -20.21
CA ASP A 42 19.05 -24.60 -19.19
C ASP A 42 18.91 -25.43 -17.92
N ARG A 43 19.64 -25.05 -16.87
CA ARG A 43 19.63 -25.74 -15.56
C ARG A 43 18.23 -25.88 -14.98
N ALA A 44 17.28 -25.01 -15.39
CA ALA A 44 15.88 -25.11 -14.97
C ALA A 44 15.13 -26.25 -15.66
N ALA A 45 15.52 -26.64 -16.87
CA ALA A 45 14.92 -27.81 -17.54
C ALA A 45 15.27 -29.13 -16.85
N LEU A 46 16.36 -29.14 -16.05
CA LEU A 46 16.80 -30.28 -15.25
C LEU A 46 16.41 -30.16 -13.77
N ALA A 47 15.79 -29.05 -13.36
CA ALA A 47 15.41 -28.82 -11.99
C ALA A 47 14.21 -29.70 -11.57
N ARG A 48 14.28 -30.26 -10.39
CA ARG A 48 13.11 -30.87 -9.73
C ARG A 48 12.11 -29.78 -9.45
N ARG A 49 10.82 -30.05 -9.71
CA ARG A 49 9.76 -29.04 -9.57
C ARG A 49 8.94 -29.32 -8.33
N SER A 50 8.70 -28.26 -7.57
CA SER A 50 7.73 -28.19 -6.48
C SER A 50 6.74 -27.08 -6.79
N ASP A 51 5.46 -27.32 -6.61
CA ASP A 51 4.40 -26.32 -6.81
C ASP A 51 3.44 -26.26 -5.62
N GLY A 52 2.40 -25.43 -5.73
CA GLY A 52 1.43 -25.18 -4.66
C GLY A 52 0.69 -26.42 -4.17
N SER A 53 0.61 -27.51 -4.97
CA SER A 53 -0.05 -28.76 -4.57
C SER A 53 0.70 -29.52 -3.47
N GLU A 54 2.00 -29.27 -3.33
CA GLU A 54 2.85 -29.85 -2.27
C GLU A 54 2.84 -29.03 -0.97
N ARG A 55 2.13 -27.91 -0.94
CA ARG A 55 2.00 -27.04 0.23
C ARG A 55 1.29 -27.76 1.36
N GLN A 56 1.95 -27.89 2.50
CA GLN A 56 1.39 -28.50 3.71
C GLN A 56 0.78 -27.44 4.63
N ARG A 57 1.40 -26.26 4.66
CA ARG A 57 0.99 -25.13 5.49
C ARG A 57 1.42 -23.83 4.86
N VAL A 58 0.60 -22.79 5.02
CA VAL A 58 0.98 -21.43 4.71
C VAL A 58 0.50 -20.49 5.82
N ALA A 59 1.39 -19.58 6.22
CA ALA A 59 1.08 -18.48 7.11
C ALA A 59 1.39 -17.18 6.40
N VAL A 60 0.48 -16.23 6.49
CA VAL A 60 0.62 -14.91 5.86
C VAL A 60 0.43 -13.84 6.93
N THR A 61 1.45 -13.01 7.13
CA THR A 61 1.39 -11.85 8.02
C THR A 61 1.34 -10.59 7.17
N VAL A 62 0.22 -9.89 7.20
CA VAL A 62 -0.03 -8.71 6.35
C VAL A 62 0.20 -7.43 7.16
N TYR A 63 0.91 -6.48 6.55
CA TYR A 63 1.23 -5.17 7.15
C TYR A 63 0.42 -4.05 6.49
N ASN A 64 0.19 -2.96 7.21
CA ASN A 64 -0.54 -1.79 6.67
C ASN A 64 0.16 -1.10 5.49
N SER A 65 1.46 -1.35 5.29
CA SER A 65 2.32 -0.64 4.32
C SER A 65 2.46 -1.39 2.99
N ASN A 66 1.39 -2.05 2.54
CA ASN A 66 1.31 -2.74 1.23
C ASN A 66 2.36 -3.83 1.03
N PHE A 67 2.64 -4.63 2.06
CA PHE A 67 3.48 -5.81 1.96
C PHE A 67 3.04 -6.89 2.96
N ALA A 68 3.48 -8.12 2.71
CA ALA A 68 3.24 -9.26 3.60
C ALA A 68 4.47 -10.14 3.74
N LEU A 69 4.58 -10.81 4.88
CA LEU A 69 5.50 -11.92 5.12
C LEU A 69 4.74 -13.22 4.85
N VAL A 70 5.24 -14.00 3.90
CA VAL A 70 4.71 -15.33 3.58
C VAL A 70 5.67 -16.37 4.12
N ARG A 71 5.15 -17.39 4.79
CA ARG A 71 5.88 -18.56 5.28
C ARG A 71 5.14 -19.81 4.83
N GLU A 72 5.78 -20.60 3.99
CA GLU A 72 5.24 -21.83 3.42
C GLU A 72 6.04 -23.04 3.83
N GLU A 73 5.35 -24.13 4.15
CA GLU A 73 5.95 -25.44 4.37
C GLU A 73 5.55 -26.37 3.23
N ARG A 74 6.53 -27.01 2.57
CA ARG A 74 6.29 -28.06 1.55
C ARG A 74 7.15 -29.27 1.80
N VAL A 75 6.68 -30.42 1.35
CA VAL A 75 7.48 -31.65 1.32
C VAL A 75 8.05 -31.82 -0.07
N VAL A 76 9.35 -31.64 -0.21
CA VAL A 76 10.04 -31.65 -1.50
C VAL A 76 10.91 -32.89 -1.68
N SER A 77 10.89 -33.48 -2.89
CA SER A 77 11.76 -34.61 -3.25
C SER A 77 12.97 -34.05 -4.00
N LEU A 78 14.11 -33.93 -3.33
CA LEU A 78 15.32 -33.28 -3.86
C LEU A 78 16.30 -34.31 -4.44
N GLY A 79 16.54 -35.43 -3.74
CA GLY A 79 17.70 -36.26 -3.90
C GLY A 79 18.88 -35.78 -3.06
N THR A 80 19.97 -36.54 -3.01
CA THR A 80 21.17 -36.20 -2.25
C THR A 80 22.23 -35.52 -3.14
N GLY A 81 23.14 -34.75 -2.53
CA GLY A 81 24.17 -34.00 -3.21
C GLY A 81 23.65 -32.71 -3.87
N ARG A 82 24.30 -32.27 -4.95
CA ARG A 82 23.92 -31.06 -5.69
C ARG A 82 22.69 -31.29 -6.53
N VAL A 83 21.64 -30.50 -6.25
CA VAL A 83 20.34 -30.60 -6.92
C VAL A 83 19.83 -29.23 -7.27
N ALA A 84 19.12 -29.13 -8.40
CA ALA A 84 18.40 -27.93 -8.76
C ALA A 84 16.92 -28.09 -8.39
N LEU A 85 16.34 -27.12 -7.68
CA LEU A 85 14.93 -27.08 -7.30
C LEU A 85 14.25 -25.85 -7.96
N ALA A 86 13.18 -26.10 -8.71
CA ALA A 86 12.26 -25.08 -9.19
C ALA A 86 11.03 -25.05 -8.29
N TYR A 87 10.92 -24.03 -7.45
CA TYR A 87 9.84 -23.82 -6.48
C TYR A 87 8.85 -22.83 -7.05
N ALA A 88 7.78 -23.31 -7.64
CA ALA A 88 6.76 -22.53 -8.33
C ALA A 88 5.62 -22.11 -7.39
N ASP A 89 4.71 -21.28 -7.88
CA ASP A 89 3.55 -20.73 -7.14
C ASP A 89 3.96 -19.83 -5.96
N VAL A 90 5.04 -19.08 -6.13
CA VAL A 90 5.38 -17.97 -5.24
C VAL A 90 4.71 -16.68 -5.73
N SER A 91 4.65 -15.65 -4.89
CA SER A 91 4.11 -14.35 -5.28
C SER A 91 4.84 -13.77 -6.50
N ALA A 92 4.09 -13.16 -7.42
CA ALA A 92 4.66 -12.43 -8.56
C ALA A 92 5.42 -11.16 -8.11
N HIS A 93 5.11 -10.65 -6.92
CA HIS A 93 5.70 -9.45 -6.30
C HIS A 93 6.62 -9.78 -5.12
N ILE A 94 7.17 -11.00 -5.11
CA ILE A 94 8.17 -11.44 -4.13
C ILE A 94 9.40 -10.53 -4.15
N GLN A 95 10.01 -10.32 -3.01
CA GLN A 95 11.30 -9.68 -2.86
C GLN A 95 12.39 -10.76 -2.73
N PRO A 96 13.11 -11.08 -3.82
CA PRO A 96 13.99 -12.26 -3.84
C PRO A 96 15.11 -12.21 -2.81
N GLU A 97 15.57 -11.00 -2.46
CA GLU A 97 16.60 -10.76 -1.45
C GLU A 97 16.17 -11.10 -0.01
N THR A 98 14.86 -11.27 0.21
CA THR A 98 14.29 -11.61 1.52
C THR A 98 14.00 -13.08 1.67
N VAL A 99 14.22 -13.87 0.63
CA VAL A 99 13.89 -15.31 0.62
C VAL A 99 14.84 -16.08 1.52
N HIS A 100 14.26 -16.85 2.42
CA HIS A 100 14.98 -17.76 3.27
C HIS A 100 14.40 -19.20 3.12
N LEU A 101 15.25 -20.14 2.78
CA LEU A 101 14.92 -21.57 2.68
C LEU A 101 15.64 -22.33 3.79
N ARG A 102 14.91 -23.15 4.53
CA ARG A 102 15.51 -24.06 5.51
C ARG A 102 14.83 -25.44 5.50
N SER A 103 15.58 -26.47 5.85
CA SER A 103 15.01 -27.79 6.15
C SER A 103 14.43 -27.80 7.56
N LEU A 104 13.24 -28.39 7.72
CA LEU A 104 12.64 -28.65 9.02
C LEU A 104 13.03 -30.03 9.58
N ASP A 105 13.43 -30.95 8.69
CA ASP A 105 13.81 -32.31 9.08
C ASP A 105 15.30 -32.43 9.44
N ALA A 106 16.15 -31.63 8.75
CA ALA A 106 17.60 -31.62 8.99
C ALA A 106 18.13 -30.19 8.81
N PRO A 107 18.18 -29.37 9.86
CA PRO A 107 18.58 -27.95 9.77
C PRO A 107 19.94 -27.74 9.07
N ASP A 108 20.92 -28.62 9.32
CA ASP A 108 22.24 -28.54 8.70
C ASP A 108 22.36 -29.40 7.42
N GLY A 109 21.28 -30.03 7.01
CA GLY A 109 21.24 -30.98 5.87
C GLY A 109 20.85 -30.33 4.54
N LEU A 110 20.66 -29.02 4.48
CA LEU A 110 20.28 -28.30 3.28
C LEU A 110 21.03 -26.97 3.19
N SER A 111 21.80 -26.78 2.15
CA SER A 111 22.53 -25.55 1.88
C SER A 111 22.12 -24.94 0.54
N VAL A 112 21.88 -23.64 0.51
CA VAL A 112 21.59 -22.88 -0.71
C VAL A 112 22.91 -22.38 -1.29
N LEU A 113 23.25 -22.85 -2.49
CA LEU A 113 24.46 -22.44 -3.21
C LEU A 113 24.20 -21.27 -4.17
N GLU A 114 23.06 -21.30 -4.87
CA GLU A 114 22.63 -20.25 -5.79
C GLU A 114 21.12 -20.06 -5.69
N GLN A 115 20.65 -18.84 -5.82
CA GLN A 115 19.23 -18.48 -5.88
C GLN A 115 18.96 -17.59 -7.09
N ASN A 116 17.96 -17.97 -7.88
CA ASN A 116 17.49 -17.21 -9.01
C ASN A 116 15.98 -17.05 -8.92
N TYR A 117 15.47 -15.86 -9.17
CA TYR A 117 14.05 -15.60 -9.32
C TYR A 117 13.70 -15.45 -10.79
N ARG A 118 12.80 -16.31 -11.28
CA ARG A 118 12.33 -16.31 -12.66
C ARG A 118 10.91 -15.82 -12.73
N TYR A 119 10.71 -14.68 -13.37
CA TYR A 119 9.44 -13.97 -13.52
C TYR A 119 9.07 -13.72 -14.98
N ASP A 120 9.76 -14.34 -15.95
CA ASP A 120 9.45 -14.24 -17.37
C ASP A 120 8.21 -15.11 -17.66
N LEU A 121 7.04 -14.55 -17.32
CA LEU A 121 5.78 -15.27 -17.38
C LEU A 121 5.27 -15.36 -18.81
N LEU A 122 4.57 -16.46 -19.10
CA LEU A 122 3.93 -16.71 -20.37
C LEU A 122 2.78 -15.73 -20.59
N THR A 123 3.04 -14.72 -21.41
CA THR A 123 2.02 -13.83 -21.96
C THR A 123 2.11 -13.81 -23.49
N PRO A 124 1.05 -13.40 -24.20
CA PRO A 124 1.09 -13.29 -25.67
C PRO A 124 2.24 -12.42 -26.15
N GLU A 125 2.50 -11.30 -25.47
CA GLU A 125 3.57 -10.34 -25.78
C GLU A 125 4.95 -10.99 -25.58
N LYS A 126 5.17 -11.65 -24.45
CA LYS A 126 6.43 -12.35 -24.14
C LYS A 126 6.68 -13.50 -25.08
N LEU A 127 5.63 -14.21 -25.46
CA LEU A 127 5.73 -15.28 -26.45
C LEU A 127 6.18 -14.73 -27.82
N LEU A 128 5.60 -13.63 -28.28
CA LEU A 128 6.02 -12.92 -29.47
C LEU A 128 7.47 -12.44 -29.38
N GLU A 129 7.87 -11.80 -28.26
CA GLU A 129 9.25 -11.37 -28.05
C GLU A 129 10.28 -12.53 -28.21
N LYS A 130 9.96 -13.71 -27.66
CA LYS A 130 10.85 -14.90 -27.75
C LYS A 130 10.88 -15.54 -29.13
N TYR A 131 9.91 -15.19 -29.97
CA TYR A 131 9.84 -15.68 -31.36
C TYR A 131 10.41 -14.70 -32.38
N VAL A 132 10.91 -13.54 -31.99
CA VAL A 132 11.65 -12.65 -32.90
C VAL A 132 12.86 -13.39 -33.48
N GLY A 133 12.96 -13.39 -34.85
CA GLY A 133 13.95 -14.13 -35.62
C GLY A 133 13.61 -15.62 -35.84
N LYS A 134 12.43 -16.09 -35.38
CA LYS A 134 11.99 -17.47 -35.55
C LYS A 134 10.77 -17.58 -36.44
N ARG A 135 10.52 -18.81 -36.93
CA ARG A 135 9.34 -19.14 -37.70
C ARG A 135 8.13 -19.47 -36.83
N LEU A 136 6.98 -18.99 -37.25
CA LEU A 136 5.68 -19.27 -36.68
C LEU A 136 4.64 -19.30 -37.79
N LYS A 137 3.39 -19.61 -37.49
CA LYS A 137 2.30 -19.48 -38.45
C LYS A 137 1.41 -18.29 -38.09
N VAL A 138 0.94 -17.60 -39.10
CA VAL A 138 -0.05 -16.51 -38.96
C VAL A 138 -1.34 -16.94 -39.59
N ALA A 139 -2.45 -16.69 -38.94
CA ALA A 139 -3.79 -16.90 -39.48
C ALA A 139 -4.47 -15.56 -39.72
N ARG A 140 -5.13 -15.44 -40.86
CA ARG A 140 -5.96 -14.30 -41.24
C ARG A 140 -7.32 -14.80 -41.67
N TYR A 141 -8.37 -14.22 -41.15
CA TYR A 141 -9.73 -14.60 -41.55
C TYR A 141 -10.07 -14.05 -42.91
N ASN A 142 -10.37 -14.94 -43.86
CA ASN A 142 -10.81 -14.58 -45.21
C ASN A 142 -12.35 -14.52 -45.23
N GLN A 143 -12.90 -13.32 -45.21
CA GLN A 143 -14.35 -13.09 -45.20
C GLN A 143 -15.07 -13.65 -46.44
N LYS A 144 -14.38 -13.75 -47.61
CA LYS A 144 -14.98 -14.26 -48.84
C LYS A 144 -15.12 -15.78 -48.83
N LEU A 145 -14.19 -16.47 -48.19
CA LEU A 145 -14.15 -17.93 -48.09
C LEU A 145 -14.78 -18.47 -46.80
N GLY A 146 -15.01 -17.62 -45.82
CA GLY A 146 -15.52 -18.02 -44.49
C GLY A 146 -14.55 -18.89 -43.69
N THR A 147 -13.26 -18.88 -44.02
CA THR A 147 -12.22 -19.73 -43.40
C THR A 147 -10.96 -18.93 -43.11
N ASP A 148 -10.13 -19.45 -42.16
CA ASP A 148 -8.82 -18.89 -41.90
C ASP A 148 -7.82 -19.29 -42.99
N GLU A 149 -7.09 -18.31 -43.50
CA GLU A 149 -5.91 -18.52 -44.32
C GLU A 149 -4.68 -18.55 -43.41
N VAL A 150 -4.00 -19.71 -43.36
CA VAL A 150 -2.82 -19.92 -42.50
C VAL A 150 -1.57 -19.92 -43.38
N LYS A 151 -0.57 -19.08 -43.06
CA LYS A 151 0.71 -18.98 -43.74
C LYS A 151 1.88 -19.13 -42.77
N ASP A 152 2.97 -19.68 -43.27
CA ASP A 152 4.25 -19.67 -42.57
C ASP A 152 4.84 -18.26 -42.61
N ALA A 153 5.34 -17.79 -41.52
CA ALA A 153 5.93 -16.47 -41.37
C ALA A 153 7.19 -16.51 -40.50
N GLU A 154 8.10 -15.59 -40.73
CA GLU A 154 9.21 -15.29 -39.82
C GLU A 154 8.91 -13.96 -39.12
N LEU A 155 8.94 -13.97 -37.79
CA LEU A 155 8.72 -12.76 -37.01
C LEU A 155 10.03 -11.94 -36.92
N LEU A 156 10.05 -10.75 -37.52
CA LEU A 156 11.24 -9.90 -37.59
C LEU A 156 11.33 -8.92 -36.44
N SER A 157 10.20 -8.37 -35.98
CA SER A 157 10.15 -7.40 -34.89
C SER A 157 8.75 -7.37 -34.27
N VAL A 158 8.71 -6.94 -32.95
CA VAL A 158 7.46 -6.69 -32.20
C VAL A 158 7.43 -5.27 -31.61
N GLN A 159 8.41 -4.43 -31.91
CA GLN A 159 8.46 -3.06 -31.40
C GLN A 159 7.47 -2.17 -32.16
N ASN A 160 6.52 -1.58 -31.44
CA ASN A 160 5.45 -0.73 -32.01
C ASN A 160 4.58 -1.42 -33.07
N GLY A 161 4.39 -2.73 -32.92
CA GLY A 161 3.64 -3.59 -33.84
C GLY A 161 4.49 -4.73 -34.37
N THR A 162 3.81 -5.68 -35.07
CA THR A 162 4.49 -6.85 -35.59
C THR A 162 5.00 -6.61 -37.03
N VAL A 163 6.25 -6.99 -37.26
CA VAL A 163 6.85 -7.02 -38.59
C VAL A 163 7.15 -8.49 -38.96
N LEU A 164 6.61 -8.95 -40.05
CA LEU A 164 6.65 -10.34 -40.49
C LEU A 164 7.29 -10.46 -41.88
N ARG A 165 7.97 -11.57 -42.12
CA ARG A 165 8.33 -11.99 -43.47
C ARG A 165 7.41 -13.14 -43.88
N ILE A 166 6.57 -12.94 -44.91
CA ILE A 166 5.62 -13.91 -45.43
C ILE A 166 5.88 -14.03 -46.93
N ASP A 167 6.05 -15.23 -47.46
CA ASP A 167 6.30 -15.51 -48.88
C ASP A 167 7.46 -14.67 -49.49
N GLY A 168 8.46 -14.31 -48.66
CA GLY A 168 9.61 -13.49 -49.04
C GLY A 168 9.41 -11.98 -48.92
N GLU A 169 8.19 -11.52 -48.71
CA GLU A 169 7.84 -10.10 -48.55
C GLU A 169 7.80 -9.67 -47.08
N ILE A 170 8.14 -8.39 -46.78
CA ILE A 170 8.05 -7.81 -45.45
C ILE A 170 6.68 -7.16 -45.32
N VAL A 171 5.91 -7.63 -44.32
CA VAL A 171 4.55 -7.19 -44.04
C VAL A 171 4.49 -6.62 -42.61
N THR A 172 3.86 -5.47 -42.43
CA THR A 172 3.62 -4.88 -41.09
C THR A 172 2.15 -5.07 -40.71
N GLY A 173 1.90 -5.77 -39.61
CA GLY A 173 0.55 -6.12 -39.19
C GLY A 173 -0.09 -7.21 -40.03
N GLY A 174 -1.41 -7.31 -40.00
CA GLY A 174 -2.19 -8.20 -40.94
C GLY A 174 -2.33 -9.65 -40.49
N ALA A 175 -1.93 -10.00 -39.27
CA ALA A 175 -2.24 -11.29 -38.66
C ALA A 175 -3.35 -11.10 -37.61
N ASP A 176 -4.42 -11.90 -37.72
CA ASP A 176 -5.48 -11.91 -36.71
C ASP A 176 -5.09 -12.80 -35.55
N ARG A 177 -4.32 -13.86 -35.81
CA ARG A 177 -3.82 -14.80 -34.80
C ARG A 177 -2.41 -15.27 -35.15
N PHE A 178 -1.58 -15.47 -34.08
CA PHE A 178 -0.28 -16.10 -34.19
C PHE A 178 -0.35 -17.53 -33.64
N ILE A 179 0.24 -18.47 -34.38
CA ILE A 179 0.28 -19.90 -34.04
C ILE A 179 1.74 -20.29 -33.88
N PHE A 180 2.09 -20.68 -32.66
CA PHE A 180 3.46 -21.01 -32.26
C PHE A 180 3.65 -22.53 -32.31
N PRO A 181 4.75 -23.05 -32.90
CA PRO A 181 4.98 -24.48 -32.98
C PRO A 181 5.30 -25.11 -31.62
N GLU A 182 5.93 -24.38 -30.74
CA GLU A 182 6.35 -24.87 -29.42
C GLU A 182 6.38 -23.73 -28.37
N LEU A 183 6.36 -24.11 -27.11
CA LEU A 183 6.55 -23.17 -26.02
C LEU A 183 8.05 -23.01 -25.72
N PRO A 184 8.62 -21.78 -25.76
CA PRO A 184 9.99 -21.55 -25.35
C PRO A 184 10.23 -22.00 -23.89
N GLY A 185 11.24 -22.84 -23.68
CA GLY A 185 11.48 -23.50 -22.39
C GLY A 185 11.82 -22.59 -21.22
N ASN A 186 12.04 -21.29 -21.47
CA ASN A 186 12.32 -20.26 -20.46
C ASN A 186 11.11 -19.43 -20.06
N LEU A 187 9.94 -19.60 -20.69
CA LEU A 187 8.70 -18.98 -20.26
C LEU A 187 8.00 -19.88 -19.23
N LEU A 188 7.59 -19.26 -18.14
CA LEU A 188 6.96 -19.95 -17.02
C LEU A 188 5.48 -19.59 -16.92
N SER A 189 4.64 -20.56 -16.59
CA SER A 189 3.22 -20.31 -16.32
C SER A 189 2.99 -19.56 -15.01
N LYS A 190 3.94 -19.64 -14.09
CA LYS A 190 3.86 -19.04 -12.74
C LYS A 190 5.24 -18.58 -12.27
N PRO A 191 5.32 -17.54 -11.42
CA PRO A 191 6.58 -17.10 -10.82
C PRO A 191 7.26 -18.24 -10.08
N THR A 192 8.58 -18.37 -10.26
CA THR A 192 9.33 -19.54 -9.76
C THR A 192 10.68 -19.13 -9.20
N LEU A 193 10.98 -19.56 -7.98
CA LEU A 193 12.33 -19.53 -7.42
C LEU A 193 13.10 -20.77 -7.91
N VAL A 194 14.31 -20.57 -8.36
CA VAL A 194 15.18 -21.67 -8.81
C VAL A 194 16.45 -21.65 -7.98
N TRP A 195 16.66 -22.72 -7.23
CA TRP A 195 17.83 -22.90 -6.38
C TRP A 195 18.77 -23.97 -6.92
N LEU A 196 20.05 -23.76 -6.73
CA LEU A 196 21.04 -24.82 -6.68
C LEU A 196 21.30 -25.10 -5.20
N LEU A 197 21.03 -26.33 -4.78
CA LEU A 197 21.09 -26.78 -3.39
C LEU A 197 22.14 -27.88 -3.24
N ASP A 198 22.68 -28.01 -2.03
CA ASP A 198 23.36 -29.22 -1.57
C ASP A 198 22.49 -29.85 -0.49
N SER A 199 22.04 -31.09 -0.71
CA SER A 199 21.06 -31.79 0.11
C SER A 199 21.59 -33.12 0.61
N THR A 200 21.41 -33.39 1.90
CA THR A 200 21.77 -34.70 2.52
C THR A 200 20.60 -35.67 2.52
N LEU A 201 19.35 -35.21 2.30
CA LEU A 201 18.15 -36.05 2.31
C LEU A 201 17.50 -36.07 0.93
N GLU A 202 17.02 -37.23 0.51
CA GLU A 202 16.28 -37.39 -0.75
C GLU A 202 14.93 -36.68 -0.74
N ARG A 203 14.24 -36.68 0.40
CA ARG A 203 12.95 -36.05 0.61
C ARG A 203 12.96 -35.40 1.97
N GLN A 204 12.49 -34.15 2.03
CA GLN A 204 12.46 -33.40 3.28
C GLN A 204 11.38 -32.33 3.27
N LYS A 205 10.95 -31.98 4.47
CA LYS A 205 10.06 -30.85 4.71
C LYS A 205 10.89 -29.59 4.77
N VAL A 206 10.57 -28.64 3.92
CA VAL A 206 11.23 -27.34 3.85
C VAL A 206 10.27 -26.21 4.21
N GLU A 207 10.81 -25.20 4.84
CA GLU A 207 10.13 -23.93 5.05
C GLU A 207 10.77 -22.85 4.18
N VAL A 208 9.94 -22.14 3.43
CA VAL A 208 10.32 -20.98 2.63
C VAL A 208 9.63 -19.75 3.20
N THR A 209 10.41 -18.76 3.56
CA THR A 209 9.92 -17.46 4.08
C THR A 209 10.36 -16.35 3.16
N TYR A 210 9.47 -15.42 2.84
CA TYR A 210 9.79 -14.26 1.99
C TYR A 210 8.83 -13.10 2.22
N LEU A 211 9.29 -11.90 1.89
CA LEU A 211 8.43 -10.73 1.79
C LEU A 211 7.88 -10.59 0.36
N THR A 212 6.63 -10.15 0.28
CA THR A 212 5.96 -9.81 -0.97
C THR A 212 5.32 -8.43 -0.88
N GLN A 213 5.25 -7.72 -2.00
CA GLN A 213 4.45 -6.51 -2.14
C GLN A 213 3.04 -6.84 -2.63
N ASN A 214 2.20 -5.81 -2.73
CA ASN A 214 0.84 -5.87 -3.25
C ASN A 214 -0.10 -6.78 -2.44
N MET A 215 0.10 -6.78 -1.13
CA MET A 215 -0.87 -7.26 -0.17
C MET A 215 -0.99 -6.25 0.95
N SER A 216 -2.19 -5.80 1.23
CA SER A 216 -2.47 -4.78 2.24
C SER A 216 -3.71 -5.10 3.03
N TRP A 217 -3.84 -4.44 4.19
CA TRP A 217 -5.06 -4.45 4.96
C TRP A 217 -5.36 -3.09 5.56
N ARG A 218 -6.64 -2.83 5.83
CA ARG A 218 -7.13 -1.66 6.55
C ARG A 218 -8.25 -2.05 7.48
N ALA A 219 -8.45 -1.26 8.52
CA ALA A 219 -9.64 -1.36 9.36
C ALA A 219 -10.72 -0.39 8.87
N ASP A 220 -11.96 -0.88 8.86
CA ASP A 220 -13.16 -0.11 8.57
C ASP A 220 -14.11 -0.28 9.76
N TYR A 221 -14.63 0.81 10.32
CA TYR A 221 -15.50 0.79 11.49
C TYR A 221 -16.86 1.36 11.14
N VAL A 222 -17.89 0.74 11.68
CA VAL A 222 -19.27 1.22 11.62
C VAL A 222 -19.73 1.52 13.04
N LEU A 223 -20.07 2.77 13.31
CA LEU A 223 -20.61 3.24 14.57
C LEU A 223 -22.09 3.60 14.39
N VAL A 224 -22.97 2.91 15.06
CA VAL A 224 -24.41 3.18 15.06
C VAL A 224 -24.79 3.87 16.34
N LEU A 225 -25.28 5.12 16.24
CA LEU A 225 -25.69 5.92 17.38
C LEU A 225 -27.08 5.54 17.85
N ASP A 226 -27.28 5.61 19.16
CA ASP A 226 -28.62 5.59 19.77
C ASP A 226 -29.40 6.90 19.52
N ALA A 227 -30.64 6.95 19.95
CA ALA A 227 -31.48 8.14 19.80
C ALA A 227 -30.94 9.38 20.54
N SER A 228 -30.21 9.19 21.63
CA SER A 228 -29.72 10.25 22.52
C SER A 228 -28.33 10.81 22.15
N ASP A 229 -27.63 10.19 21.18
CA ASP A 229 -26.24 10.51 20.78
C ASP A 229 -25.19 10.33 21.89
N VAL A 230 -25.47 9.55 22.93
CA VAL A 230 -24.55 9.34 24.07
C VAL A 230 -24.07 7.90 24.22
N VAL A 231 -24.67 6.99 23.47
CA VAL A 231 -24.29 5.58 23.41
C VAL A 231 -24.32 5.12 21.95
N GLY A 232 -23.50 4.16 21.58
CA GLY A 232 -23.50 3.57 20.24
C GLY A 232 -22.94 2.16 20.22
N ASP A 233 -23.17 1.46 19.13
CA ASP A 233 -22.60 0.15 18.83
C ASP A 233 -21.53 0.29 17.77
N LEU A 234 -20.33 -0.22 18.04
CA LEU A 234 -19.17 -0.17 17.15
C LEU A 234 -18.88 -1.56 16.61
N THR A 235 -18.90 -1.70 15.30
CA THR A 235 -18.41 -2.91 14.60
C THR A 235 -17.18 -2.55 13.79
N GLY A 236 -16.11 -3.35 13.95
CA GLY A 236 -14.85 -3.20 13.20
C GLY A 236 -14.67 -4.35 12.22
N TRP A 237 -14.28 -4.01 11.01
CA TRP A 237 -13.94 -4.92 9.93
C TRP A 237 -12.50 -4.76 9.51
N VAL A 238 -11.86 -5.85 9.11
CA VAL A 238 -10.60 -5.85 8.37
C VAL A 238 -10.92 -6.09 6.91
N THR A 239 -10.52 -5.18 6.06
CA THR A 239 -10.53 -5.37 4.60
C THR A 239 -9.11 -5.70 4.16
N LEU A 240 -8.92 -6.91 3.63
CA LEU A 240 -7.67 -7.38 3.01
C LEU A 240 -7.76 -7.25 1.50
N ASP A 241 -6.68 -6.86 0.86
CA ASP A 241 -6.54 -6.83 -0.60
C ASP A 241 -5.33 -7.65 -1.00
N ASN A 242 -5.54 -8.71 -1.78
CA ASN A 242 -4.47 -9.56 -2.30
C ASN A 242 -4.31 -9.36 -3.81
N GLN A 243 -3.25 -8.65 -4.20
CA GLN A 243 -2.84 -8.40 -5.59
C GLN A 243 -1.45 -9.01 -5.87
N THR A 244 -1.08 -10.05 -5.14
CA THR A 244 0.26 -10.67 -5.20
C THR A 244 0.50 -11.54 -6.42
N GLY A 245 -0.54 -11.82 -7.22
CA GLY A 245 -0.46 -12.74 -8.36
C GLY A 245 -0.48 -14.22 -7.96
N THR A 246 -0.79 -14.53 -6.67
CA THR A 246 -0.98 -15.91 -6.20
C THR A 246 -2.01 -16.00 -5.10
N SER A 247 -2.68 -17.15 -5.00
CA SER A 247 -3.63 -17.45 -3.93
C SER A 247 -2.95 -18.26 -2.81
N PHE A 248 -3.42 -18.06 -1.59
CA PHE A 248 -2.96 -18.77 -0.40
C PHE A 248 -4.16 -19.47 0.25
N ASP A 249 -4.35 -20.74 -0.09
CA ASP A 249 -5.46 -21.55 0.40
C ASP A 249 -5.22 -21.97 1.85
N ALA A 250 -6.27 -21.94 2.67
CA ALA A 250 -6.24 -22.31 4.09
C ALA A 250 -5.09 -21.63 4.87
N ALA A 251 -4.82 -20.37 4.56
CA ALA A 251 -3.73 -19.60 5.16
C ALA A 251 -4.01 -19.27 6.62
N GLN A 252 -2.97 -19.39 7.44
CA GLN A 252 -2.95 -18.86 8.79
C GLN A 252 -2.68 -17.34 8.69
N LEU A 253 -3.73 -16.53 8.88
CA LEU A 253 -3.67 -15.08 8.70
C LEU A 253 -3.29 -14.39 9.99
N SER A 254 -2.32 -13.49 9.90
CA SER A 254 -1.98 -12.52 10.93
C SER A 254 -1.88 -11.12 10.32
N LEU A 255 -2.26 -10.11 11.10
CA LEU A 255 -2.22 -8.70 10.70
C LEU A 255 -1.34 -7.94 11.67
N VAL A 256 -0.45 -7.11 11.17
CA VAL A 256 0.37 -6.22 12.01
C VAL A 256 -0.12 -4.79 11.86
N ALA A 257 -0.56 -4.22 12.99
CA ALA A 257 -0.88 -2.80 13.11
C ALA A 257 0.31 -2.07 13.72
N GLY A 258 0.76 -1.03 13.05
CA GLY A 258 1.89 -0.19 13.41
C GLY A 258 2.77 0.14 12.20
N ASP A 259 3.61 1.15 12.35
CA ASP A 259 4.48 1.64 11.27
C ASP A 259 5.85 0.95 11.32
N VAL A 260 5.98 -0.13 10.55
CA VAL A 260 7.24 -0.87 10.43
C VAL A 260 8.22 -0.08 9.56
N GLN A 261 9.39 0.25 10.11
CA GLN A 261 10.45 0.94 9.38
C GLN A 261 11.04 0.04 8.29
N ARG A 262 11.01 0.51 7.05
CA ARG A 262 11.66 -0.15 5.91
C ARG A 262 12.59 0.82 5.20
N VAL A 263 13.70 0.30 4.67
CA VAL A 263 14.54 1.06 3.76
C VAL A 263 13.86 1.05 2.40
N ALA A 264 13.42 2.23 1.94
CA ALA A 264 12.83 2.36 0.61
C ALA A 264 13.92 2.20 -0.46
N PRO A 265 13.71 1.39 -1.53
CA PRO A 265 14.53 1.48 -2.72
C PRO A 265 14.44 2.90 -3.31
N PRO A 266 15.47 3.41 -4.00
CA PRO A 266 15.39 4.70 -4.68
C PRO A 266 14.16 4.71 -5.60
N ALA A 267 13.27 5.69 -5.37
CA ALA A 267 11.96 5.75 -5.98
C ALA A 267 12.03 6.05 -7.49
N PRO A 268 11.26 5.35 -8.36
CA PRO A 268 10.91 5.85 -9.68
C PRO A 268 9.93 7.03 -9.56
N PRO A 269 9.87 7.96 -10.54
CA PRO A 269 9.02 9.13 -10.47
C PRO A 269 7.52 8.77 -10.40
N PRO A 270 6.69 9.56 -9.70
CA PRO A 270 5.31 9.21 -9.39
C PRO A 270 4.36 9.28 -10.60
N LEU A 271 3.50 8.27 -10.72
CA LEU A 271 2.32 8.26 -11.60
C LEU A 271 1.05 8.58 -10.79
N PRO A 272 0.02 9.20 -11.40
CA PRO A 272 -1.19 9.62 -10.67
C PRO A 272 -2.07 8.46 -10.22
N MET A 273 -2.65 8.58 -9.03
CA MET A 273 -3.48 7.58 -8.37
C MET A 273 -4.97 7.90 -8.60
N GLU A 274 -5.75 6.95 -9.10
CA GLU A 274 -7.22 7.00 -9.14
C GLU A 274 -7.80 6.21 -7.95
N LEU A 275 -8.81 6.82 -7.31
CA LEU A 275 -9.55 6.27 -6.18
C LEU A 275 -10.78 5.51 -6.68
N SER A 276 -10.95 4.26 -6.30
CA SER A 276 -12.16 3.48 -6.54
C SER A 276 -12.91 3.17 -5.23
N MET A 277 -14.23 3.34 -5.25
CA MET A 277 -15.16 2.99 -4.18
C MET A 277 -15.72 1.57 -4.39
N ALA A 278 -15.90 0.81 -3.34
CA ALA A 278 -16.54 -0.52 -3.39
C ALA A 278 -17.54 -0.71 -2.25
N ASP A 279 -18.60 -1.44 -2.58
CA ASP A 279 -19.82 -1.73 -1.82
C ASP A 279 -19.67 -2.72 -0.66
N GLN A 280 -20.65 -2.69 0.24
CA GLN A 280 -20.73 -3.40 1.51
C GLN A 280 -21.29 -4.83 1.37
N ALA A 281 -20.76 -5.76 2.19
CA ALA A 281 -21.41 -7.04 2.49
C ALA A 281 -21.37 -7.33 3.99
N GLN A 282 -22.52 -7.74 4.54
CA GLN A 282 -22.72 -8.10 5.95
C GLN A 282 -22.38 -9.57 6.19
N GLY A 283 -21.71 -9.86 7.31
CA GLY A 283 -21.45 -11.22 7.80
C GLY A 283 -20.94 -11.24 9.24
N ALA A 284 -21.51 -12.11 10.07
CA ALA A 284 -21.35 -12.20 11.51
C ALA A 284 -19.92 -12.56 11.98
N GLY A 285 -19.55 -12.01 13.12
CA GLY A 285 -18.24 -11.90 13.66
C GLY A 285 -17.52 -13.15 14.17
N GLN A 286 -16.22 -13.16 14.02
CA GLN A 286 -15.28 -13.90 14.86
C GLN A 286 -14.11 -12.96 15.21
N ALA A 287 -13.84 -12.82 16.50
CA ALA A 287 -12.81 -11.94 17.01
C ALA A 287 -11.40 -12.44 16.66
N PHE A 288 -10.51 -11.53 16.28
CA PHE A 288 -9.08 -11.76 16.21
C PHE A 288 -8.52 -11.91 17.64
N ARG A 289 -7.58 -12.83 17.82
CA ARG A 289 -6.77 -12.88 19.02
C ARG A 289 -5.62 -11.88 18.88
N GLN A 290 -5.57 -10.93 19.80
CA GLN A 290 -4.50 -9.92 19.83
C GLN A 290 -3.35 -10.36 20.73
N GLU A 291 -2.10 -10.09 20.27
CA GLU A 291 -0.89 -10.19 21.08
C GLU A 291 0.06 -9.02 20.78
N ALA A 292 0.91 -8.67 21.74
CA ALA A 292 1.97 -7.70 21.52
C ALA A 292 3.13 -8.36 20.76
N LEU A 293 3.55 -7.74 19.66
CA LEU A 293 4.71 -8.16 18.86
C LEU A 293 5.71 -7.00 18.81
N PHE A 294 6.73 -7.04 19.67
CA PHE A 294 7.68 -5.92 19.85
C PHE A 294 6.90 -4.63 20.23
N GLU A 295 6.96 -3.57 19.44
CA GLU A 295 6.20 -2.32 19.64
C GLU A 295 4.93 -2.24 18.77
N TYR A 296 4.48 -3.36 18.19
CA TYR A 296 3.32 -3.48 17.31
C TYR A 296 2.23 -4.34 17.92
N HIS A 297 1.05 -4.27 17.35
CA HIS A 297 -0.05 -5.18 17.66
C HIS A 297 -0.22 -6.21 16.55
N LEU A 298 -0.16 -7.48 16.92
CA LEU A 298 -0.42 -8.62 16.03
C LEU A 298 -1.85 -9.13 16.29
N TYR A 299 -2.64 -9.18 15.25
CA TYR A 299 -4.01 -9.72 15.27
C TYR A 299 -4.01 -11.03 14.49
N GLY A 300 -4.10 -12.16 15.16
CA GLY A 300 -4.16 -13.50 14.56
C GLY A 300 -5.61 -13.92 14.35
N LEU A 301 -5.97 -14.32 13.13
CA LEU A 301 -7.26 -14.96 12.87
C LEU A 301 -7.22 -16.40 13.39
N GLU A 302 -8.16 -16.78 14.26
CA GLU A 302 -8.14 -18.11 14.91
C GLU A 302 -8.38 -19.27 13.96
N ARG A 303 -9.06 -19.02 12.84
CA ARG A 303 -9.32 -20.03 11.81
C ARG A 303 -8.50 -19.79 10.55
N PRO A 304 -8.04 -20.84 9.85
CA PRO A 304 -7.48 -20.68 8.50
C PRO A 304 -8.51 -20.04 7.55
N THR A 305 -8.02 -19.28 6.58
CA THR A 305 -8.83 -18.62 5.57
C THR A 305 -8.12 -18.62 4.21
N ASP A 306 -8.91 -18.65 3.14
CA ASP A 306 -8.37 -18.52 1.79
C ASP A 306 -8.13 -17.05 1.49
N LEU A 307 -6.98 -16.73 0.90
CA LEU A 307 -6.61 -15.40 0.42
C LEU A 307 -6.43 -15.50 -1.10
N LEU A 308 -7.51 -15.35 -1.85
CA LEU A 308 -7.48 -15.51 -3.30
C LEU A 308 -6.80 -14.29 -3.97
N ASP A 309 -6.10 -14.55 -5.09
CA ASP A 309 -5.53 -13.47 -5.90
C ASP A 309 -6.61 -12.60 -6.51
N LYS A 310 -6.39 -11.28 -6.51
CA LYS A 310 -7.35 -10.26 -7.01
C LYS A 310 -8.68 -10.27 -6.26
N GLU A 311 -8.65 -10.59 -4.98
CA GLU A 311 -9.82 -10.57 -4.10
C GLU A 311 -9.63 -9.53 -2.99
N GLN A 312 -10.71 -8.80 -2.68
CA GLN A 312 -10.86 -8.11 -1.41
C GLN A 312 -11.71 -8.98 -0.47
N LYS A 313 -11.14 -9.28 0.69
CA LYS A 313 -11.81 -10.07 1.73
C LYS A 313 -12.06 -9.24 2.96
N GLN A 314 -13.28 -9.30 3.50
CA GLN A 314 -13.61 -8.71 4.78
C GLN A 314 -13.71 -9.78 5.86
N VAL A 315 -13.10 -9.49 7.02
CA VAL A 315 -13.12 -10.34 8.21
C VAL A 315 -13.47 -9.46 9.41
N SER A 316 -14.36 -9.92 10.28
CA SER A 316 -14.71 -9.19 11.50
C SER A 316 -13.47 -9.02 12.38
N LEU A 317 -13.23 -7.80 12.84
CA LEU A 317 -12.14 -7.42 13.74
C LEU A 317 -12.62 -7.36 15.19
N LEU A 318 -13.71 -6.66 15.43
CA LEU A 318 -14.29 -6.45 16.76
C LEU A 318 -15.79 -6.13 16.67
N GLU A 319 -16.45 -6.34 17.79
CA GLU A 319 -17.83 -5.91 18.02
C GLU A 319 -17.95 -5.42 19.47
N ALA A 320 -18.42 -4.20 19.65
CA ALA A 320 -18.58 -3.58 20.96
C ALA A 320 -19.95 -2.88 21.03
N HIS A 321 -20.73 -3.20 22.05
CA HIS A 321 -22.07 -2.68 22.22
C HIS A 321 -22.13 -1.69 23.39
N GLY A 322 -22.96 -0.67 23.24
CA GLY A 322 -23.22 0.28 24.31
C GLY A 322 -22.02 1.14 24.69
N ILE A 323 -21.12 1.44 23.74
CA ILE A 323 -19.95 2.30 24.02
C ILE A 323 -20.41 3.72 24.35
N GLY A 324 -19.81 4.32 25.41
CA GLY A 324 -20.13 5.68 25.82
C GLY A 324 -19.54 6.72 24.87
N LEU A 325 -20.36 7.69 24.47
CA LEU A 325 -20.03 8.74 23.50
C LEU A 325 -20.25 10.13 24.13
N GLU A 326 -19.42 11.09 23.74
CA GLU A 326 -19.59 12.50 24.06
C GLU A 326 -19.68 13.32 22.76
N LYS A 327 -20.80 14.02 22.56
CA LYS A 327 -20.99 14.92 21.43
C LYS A 327 -20.48 16.32 21.79
N LYS A 328 -19.58 16.86 20.96
CA LYS A 328 -19.03 18.22 21.12
C LYS A 328 -19.39 19.08 19.93
N LEU A 329 -19.77 20.33 20.22
CA LEU A 329 -19.90 21.39 19.23
C LEU A 329 -18.73 22.34 19.39
N VAL A 330 -17.97 22.59 18.33
CA VAL A 330 -16.71 23.34 18.40
C VAL A 330 -16.70 24.47 17.38
N VAL A 331 -16.49 25.69 17.85
CA VAL A 331 -16.15 26.86 17.02
C VAL A 331 -14.65 27.04 17.07
N LYS A 332 -13.96 26.87 15.95
CA LYS A 332 -12.51 27.12 15.86
C LYS A 332 -12.21 28.58 15.60
N GLY A 333 -11.26 29.13 16.32
CA GLY A 333 -10.67 30.44 16.09
C GLY A 333 -9.88 30.51 14.81
N LEU A 334 -9.28 31.66 14.55
CA LEU A 334 -8.50 31.92 13.35
C LEU A 334 -7.03 31.65 13.62
N ASP A 335 -6.40 30.87 12.77
CA ASP A 335 -4.96 30.77 12.77
C ASP A 335 -4.33 32.15 12.54
N TYR A 336 -3.37 32.52 13.38
CA TYR A 336 -2.70 33.83 13.35
C TYR A 336 -3.62 35.06 13.61
N GLY A 337 -4.86 34.86 14.04
CA GLY A 337 -5.81 35.94 14.33
C GLY A 337 -5.32 36.99 15.35
N TYR A 338 -4.30 36.65 16.14
CA TYR A 338 -3.73 37.48 17.20
C TYR A 338 -2.46 38.25 16.81
N ARG A 339 -2.07 38.25 15.53
CA ARG A 339 -0.84 38.92 15.05
C ARG A 339 -1.05 40.21 14.28
N ALA A 340 -2.29 40.51 13.95
CA ALA A 340 -2.64 41.68 13.14
C ALA A 340 -4.03 42.22 13.50
N GLU A 341 -4.33 43.42 13.05
CA GLU A 341 -5.68 43.98 13.07
C GLU A 341 -6.56 43.27 12.02
N TRP A 342 -7.73 42.81 12.46
CA TRP A 342 -8.77 42.24 11.63
C TRP A 342 -9.90 43.26 11.47
N GLY A 343 -10.01 43.84 10.28
CA GLY A 343 -10.98 44.91 10.01
C GLY A 343 -12.44 44.43 9.89
N ASP A 344 -12.66 43.14 9.60
CA ASP A 344 -13.99 42.61 9.27
C ASP A 344 -14.50 41.65 10.35
N SER A 345 -15.83 41.57 10.50
CA SER A 345 -16.50 40.55 11.30
C SER A 345 -16.75 39.32 10.45
N ILE A 346 -16.44 38.14 11.00
CA ILE A 346 -16.81 36.87 10.40
C ILE A 346 -18.24 36.54 10.87
N LYS A 347 -19.15 36.44 9.92
CA LYS A 347 -20.55 36.14 10.17
C LYS A 347 -20.86 34.69 9.75
N ASN A 348 -21.78 34.06 10.50
CA ASN A 348 -22.26 32.70 10.24
C ASN A 348 -21.13 31.68 10.14
N GLN A 349 -20.10 31.81 11.00
CA GLN A 349 -19.04 30.82 11.12
C GLN A 349 -19.67 29.49 11.53
N LYS A 350 -19.27 28.43 10.84
CA LYS A 350 -19.78 27.08 11.09
C LYS A 350 -19.27 26.52 12.40
N VAL A 351 -20.11 25.73 13.04
CA VAL A 351 -19.82 25.02 14.29
C VAL A 351 -19.59 23.55 13.93
N SER A 352 -18.39 23.05 14.13
CA SER A 352 -18.05 21.65 13.84
C SER A 352 -18.67 20.72 14.88
N VAL A 353 -19.13 19.56 14.42
CA VAL A 353 -19.69 18.50 15.24
C VAL A 353 -18.67 17.39 15.38
N PHE A 354 -18.28 17.07 16.63
CA PHE A 354 -17.40 15.96 16.95
C PHE A 354 -18.14 14.93 17.80
N LEU A 355 -17.78 13.66 17.63
CA LEU A 355 -18.02 12.60 18.61
C LEU A 355 -16.69 12.20 19.25
N VAL A 356 -16.69 12.07 20.55
CA VAL A 356 -15.55 11.59 21.33
C VAL A 356 -15.88 10.21 21.86
N ILE A 357 -15.04 9.25 21.56
CA ILE A 357 -15.07 7.88 22.07
C ILE A 357 -13.95 7.75 23.10
N ASP A 358 -14.27 7.32 24.31
CA ASP A 358 -13.30 6.95 25.31
C ASP A 358 -12.99 5.45 25.17
N ASN A 359 -11.77 5.12 24.70
CA ASN A 359 -11.36 3.74 24.43
C ASN A 359 -10.97 3.02 25.74
N SER A 360 -11.76 3.14 26.78
CA SER A 360 -11.55 2.46 28.04
C SER A 360 -12.53 1.29 28.24
N GLU A 361 -12.10 0.29 28.99
CA GLU A 361 -12.94 -0.88 29.31
C GLU A 361 -14.20 -0.47 30.09
N SER A 362 -14.08 0.52 30.97
CA SER A 362 -15.22 1.07 31.73
C SER A 362 -16.27 1.76 30.86
N LYS A 363 -15.94 2.10 29.61
CA LYS A 363 -16.83 2.70 28.61
C LYS A 363 -17.26 1.71 27.52
N GLY A 364 -17.00 0.41 27.71
CA GLY A 364 -17.44 -0.67 26.82
C GLY A 364 -16.49 -0.97 25.65
N LEU A 365 -15.24 -0.46 25.66
CA LEU A 365 -14.26 -0.70 24.60
C LEU A 365 -12.93 -1.24 25.21
N GLY A 366 -11.89 -0.48 25.39
CA GLY A 366 -10.68 -0.88 26.11
C GLY A 366 -9.73 -1.82 25.35
N MET A 367 -9.67 -1.70 24.03
CA MET A 367 -8.76 -2.47 23.17
C MET A 367 -8.02 -1.55 22.21
N PRO A 368 -6.80 -1.90 21.77
CA PRO A 368 -6.15 -1.14 20.72
C PRO A 368 -6.96 -1.17 19.43
N LEU A 369 -7.13 0.00 18.81
CA LEU A 369 -7.83 0.14 17.53
C LEU A 369 -6.82 0.46 16.43
N PRO A 370 -6.69 -0.37 15.39
CA PRO A 370 -5.94 -0.05 14.20
C PRO A 370 -6.43 1.23 13.53
N ARG A 371 -5.53 1.94 12.84
CA ARG A 371 -5.92 3.07 11.99
C ARG A 371 -6.94 2.64 10.96
N GLY A 372 -7.95 3.47 10.72
CA GLY A 372 -9.04 3.14 9.80
C GLY A 372 -10.04 4.27 9.66
N ILE A 373 -11.13 3.99 8.96
CA ILE A 373 -12.23 4.93 8.75
C ILE A 373 -13.40 4.51 9.62
N VAL A 374 -13.91 5.46 10.43
CA VAL A 374 -15.13 5.28 11.24
C VAL A 374 -16.29 5.95 10.52
N ARG A 375 -17.26 5.13 10.08
CA ARG A 375 -18.50 5.60 9.47
C ARG A 375 -19.61 5.59 10.50
N VAL A 376 -20.26 6.72 10.65
CA VAL A 376 -21.27 6.94 11.70
C VAL A 376 -22.67 6.96 11.09
N TYR A 377 -23.55 6.18 11.69
CA TYR A 377 -24.95 6.06 11.30
C TYR A 377 -25.87 6.36 12.48
N LYS A 378 -27.05 6.88 12.21
CA LYS A 378 -28.11 7.09 13.18
C LYS A 378 -29.47 6.75 12.58
N ALA A 379 -30.34 6.10 13.35
CA ALA A 379 -31.71 5.86 12.92
C ALA A 379 -32.50 7.19 12.85
N ASP A 380 -33.26 7.38 11.79
CA ASP A 380 -34.28 8.44 11.69
C ASP A 380 -35.56 8.09 12.48
N SER A 381 -36.53 8.96 12.44
CA SER A 381 -37.80 8.77 13.14
C SER A 381 -38.63 7.57 12.66
N ALA A 382 -38.34 7.05 11.45
CA ALA A 382 -38.95 5.86 10.89
C ALA A 382 -38.16 4.58 11.19
N GLY A 383 -37.01 4.68 11.85
CA GLY A 383 -36.13 3.58 12.19
C GLY A 383 -35.14 3.21 11.07
N ALA A 384 -35.11 3.95 9.95
CA ALA A 384 -34.15 3.73 8.88
C ALA A 384 -32.79 4.36 9.23
N GLN A 385 -31.70 3.62 9.02
CA GLN A 385 -30.35 4.12 9.29
C GLN A 385 -29.90 5.14 8.23
N GLN A 386 -29.50 6.30 8.70
CA GLN A 386 -28.97 7.37 7.87
C GLN A 386 -27.49 7.59 8.15
N PHE A 387 -26.69 7.77 7.11
CA PHE A 387 -25.28 8.14 7.23
C PHE A 387 -25.16 9.56 7.77
N VAL A 388 -24.37 9.74 8.84
CA VAL A 388 -24.23 11.01 9.54
C VAL A 388 -22.88 11.68 9.26
N GLY A 389 -21.86 10.88 8.92
CA GLY A 389 -20.51 11.35 8.59
C GLY A 389 -19.46 10.27 8.81
N GLU A 390 -18.24 10.55 8.36
CA GLU A 390 -17.10 9.67 8.56
C GLU A 390 -15.83 10.46 8.82
N ASP A 391 -14.89 9.84 9.53
CA ASP A 391 -13.56 10.39 9.76
C ASP A 391 -12.53 9.27 9.90
N ALA A 392 -11.27 9.62 9.70
CA ALA A 392 -10.15 8.69 9.84
C ALA A 392 -9.57 8.74 11.26
N ILE A 393 -9.37 7.56 11.84
CA ILE A 393 -8.66 7.43 13.12
C ILE A 393 -7.24 6.91 12.91
N LEU A 394 -6.31 7.36 13.73
CA LEU A 394 -4.95 6.82 13.82
C LEU A 394 -4.95 5.51 14.63
N HIS A 395 -3.79 4.82 14.67
CA HIS A 395 -3.59 3.75 15.63
C HIS A 395 -3.80 4.28 17.05
N THR A 396 -4.82 3.77 17.73
CA THR A 396 -5.25 4.27 19.03
C THR A 396 -5.05 3.18 20.09
N PRO A 397 -4.16 3.37 21.06
CA PRO A 397 -4.00 2.46 22.19
C PRO A 397 -5.27 2.38 23.04
N ARG A 398 -5.35 1.37 23.91
CA ARG A 398 -6.37 1.36 24.97
C ARG A 398 -6.21 2.57 25.89
N ASP A 399 -7.30 2.97 26.53
CA ASP A 399 -7.38 4.09 27.49
C ASP A 399 -7.11 5.48 26.87
N GLU A 400 -7.11 5.60 25.52
CA GLU A 400 -6.99 6.87 24.80
C GLU A 400 -8.35 7.33 24.26
N LYS A 401 -8.48 8.65 24.00
CA LYS A 401 -9.68 9.23 23.41
C LYS A 401 -9.55 9.38 21.89
N ILE A 402 -10.64 9.10 21.19
CA ILE A 402 -10.79 9.25 19.75
C ILE A 402 -11.77 10.37 19.49
N GLU A 403 -11.39 11.37 18.72
CA GLU A 403 -12.27 12.45 18.26
C GLU A 403 -12.57 12.25 16.77
N ILE A 404 -13.86 12.15 16.44
CA ILE A 404 -14.37 11.92 15.07
C ILE A 404 -15.14 13.17 14.65
N LYS A 405 -14.69 13.85 13.60
CA LYS A 405 -15.40 14.99 13.03
C LYS A 405 -16.51 14.49 12.09
N LEU A 406 -17.77 14.75 12.42
CA LEU A 406 -18.90 14.33 11.59
C LEU A 406 -19.33 15.36 10.54
N GLY A 407 -19.01 16.62 10.74
CA GLY A 407 -19.43 17.70 9.86
C GLY A 407 -19.70 18.98 10.60
N GLU A 408 -20.65 19.79 10.11
CA GLU A 408 -20.98 21.11 10.65
C GLU A 408 -22.44 21.15 11.09
N ALA A 409 -22.70 21.79 12.26
CA ALA A 409 -24.05 21.97 12.76
C ALA A 409 -24.81 22.95 11.86
N PHE A 410 -26.02 22.56 11.44
CA PHE A 410 -26.88 23.43 10.62
C PHE A 410 -27.54 24.55 11.45
N ASP A 411 -28.04 24.20 12.62
CA ASP A 411 -28.84 25.10 13.48
C ASP A 411 -28.02 25.84 14.54
N VAL A 412 -26.68 25.72 14.53
CA VAL A 412 -25.83 26.45 15.46
C VAL A 412 -24.74 27.15 14.66
N VAL A 413 -24.68 28.47 14.80
CA VAL A 413 -23.76 29.32 14.05
C VAL A 413 -23.10 30.34 15.00
N ALA A 414 -21.92 30.82 14.63
CA ALA A 414 -21.21 31.81 15.41
C ALA A 414 -20.88 33.04 14.56
N ASP A 415 -20.88 34.21 15.17
CA ASP A 415 -20.31 35.43 14.63
C ASP A 415 -19.09 35.79 15.49
N ARG A 416 -18.06 36.29 14.84
CA ARG A 416 -16.81 36.64 15.49
C ARG A 416 -16.34 38.01 14.99
N ARG A 417 -15.88 38.86 15.91
CA ARG A 417 -15.21 40.12 15.54
C ARG A 417 -14.05 40.42 16.49
N GLN A 418 -13.03 41.04 15.97
CA GLN A 418 -12.01 41.69 16.75
C GLN A 418 -12.53 43.14 17.10
N ALA A 419 -12.85 43.36 18.35
CA ALA A 419 -13.38 44.63 18.81
C ALA A 419 -12.28 45.71 18.97
N LYS A 420 -11.04 45.27 19.26
CA LYS A 420 -9.90 46.17 19.41
C LYS A 420 -8.60 45.42 19.13
N TRP A 421 -7.66 46.14 18.54
CA TRP A 421 -6.27 45.71 18.35
C TRP A 421 -5.32 46.78 18.87
N ALA A 422 -4.24 46.39 19.56
CA ALA A 422 -3.19 47.26 20.02
C ALA A 422 -1.83 46.56 19.95
N VAL A 423 -0.89 47.15 19.25
CA VAL A 423 0.50 46.74 19.24
C VAL A 423 1.17 47.17 20.53
N ILE A 424 1.77 46.28 21.30
CA ILE A 424 2.54 46.59 22.51
C ILE A 424 3.99 46.89 22.16
N ASN A 425 4.57 46.01 21.31
CA ASN A 425 5.91 46.18 20.73
C ASN A 425 6.01 45.34 19.45
N GLY A 426 7.21 45.31 18.80
CA GLY A 426 7.39 44.58 17.55
C GLY A 426 7.11 43.06 17.61
N CYS A 427 6.97 42.51 18.79
CA CYS A 427 6.81 41.07 19.03
C CYS A 427 5.54 40.70 19.78
N SER A 428 4.72 41.66 20.22
CA SER A 428 3.52 41.39 21.01
C SER A 428 2.39 42.39 20.76
N GLY A 429 1.18 41.85 20.80
CA GLY A 429 -0.05 42.62 20.67
C GLY A 429 -1.12 42.20 21.66
N GLU A 430 -2.08 43.07 21.88
CA GLU A 430 -3.32 42.80 22.61
C GLU A 430 -4.50 42.92 21.64
N SER A 431 -5.46 42.02 21.79
CA SER A 431 -6.71 42.08 21.05
C SER A 431 -7.91 41.77 21.94
N ASP A 432 -9.00 42.52 21.70
CA ASP A 432 -10.31 42.25 22.27
C ASP A 432 -11.15 41.52 21.23
N TRP A 433 -11.74 40.42 21.62
CA TRP A 433 -12.57 39.58 20.75
C TRP A 433 -13.96 39.42 21.35
N GLU A 434 -14.94 39.39 20.45
CA GLU A 434 -16.32 39.07 20.75
C GLU A 434 -16.78 37.93 19.84
N VAL A 435 -17.37 36.92 20.45
CA VAL A 435 -17.93 35.76 19.75
C VAL A 435 -19.36 35.57 20.21
N ALA A 436 -20.31 35.68 19.30
CA ALA A 436 -21.73 35.43 19.56
C ALA A 436 -22.13 34.10 18.94
N VAL A 437 -22.57 33.14 19.76
CA VAL A 437 -23.07 31.85 19.29
C VAL A 437 -24.58 31.82 19.35
N ARG A 438 -25.23 31.54 18.21
CA ARG A 438 -26.69 31.43 18.10
C ARG A 438 -27.09 29.99 17.92
N ASN A 439 -28.08 29.57 18.70
CA ASN A 439 -28.67 28.25 18.68
C ASN A 439 -30.13 28.33 18.21
N HIS A 440 -30.41 27.74 17.05
CA HIS A 440 -31.76 27.68 16.48
C HIS A 440 -32.51 26.37 16.83
N LYS A 441 -31.88 25.47 17.59
CA LYS A 441 -32.51 24.22 18.08
C LYS A 441 -33.49 24.48 19.21
N ASP A 442 -34.43 23.57 19.38
CA ASP A 442 -35.38 23.56 20.50
C ASP A 442 -34.81 23.11 21.83
N THR A 443 -33.53 22.68 21.83
CA THR A 443 -32.78 22.26 23.03
C THR A 443 -31.57 23.15 23.25
N ALA A 444 -31.23 23.37 24.52
CA ALA A 444 -29.98 24.04 24.86
C ALA A 444 -28.78 23.20 24.39
N VAL A 445 -27.70 23.88 24.02
CA VAL A 445 -26.45 23.23 23.58
C VAL A 445 -25.26 23.83 24.29
N ARG A 446 -24.23 23.05 24.51
CA ARG A 446 -22.93 23.47 24.97
C ARG A 446 -21.97 23.58 23.80
N VAL A 447 -21.31 24.70 23.65
CA VAL A 447 -20.39 24.99 22.54
C VAL A 447 -19.03 25.34 23.09
N LEU A 448 -18.01 24.69 22.60
CA LEU A 448 -16.61 24.96 22.88
C LEU A 448 -16.08 25.94 21.84
N VAL A 449 -15.56 27.08 22.27
CA VAL A 449 -14.85 28.04 21.43
C VAL A 449 -13.36 27.82 21.63
N GLU A 450 -12.71 27.19 20.64
CA GLU A 450 -11.27 26.90 20.64
C GLU A 450 -10.50 27.99 19.90
N GLU A 451 -9.48 28.54 20.55
CA GLU A 451 -8.68 29.64 20.04
C GLU A 451 -7.22 29.22 19.86
N PRO A 452 -6.71 29.13 18.62
CA PRO A 452 -5.30 28.93 18.39
C PRO A 452 -4.53 30.21 18.68
N ALA A 453 -3.64 30.20 19.64
CA ALA A 453 -2.82 31.35 20.05
C ALA A 453 -1.34 31.02 19.87
N ASN A 454 -0.88 31.00 18.64
CA ASN A 454 0.51 30.66 18.28
C ASN A 454 1.50 31.69 18.84
N GLY A 455 2.09 31.38 19.99
CA GLY A 455 3.02 32.22 20.75
C GLY A 455 2.76 32.11 22.26
N ASP A 456 3.49 32.90 23.03
CA ASP A 456 3.28 32.98 24.48
C ASP A 456 2.05 33.88 24.73
N TRP A 457 0.97 33.28 25.22
CA TRP A 457 -0.32 33.96 25.37
C TRP A 457 -0.73 34.13 26.83
N LYS A 458 -1.48 35.18 27.09
CA LYS A 458 -2.07 35.46 28.39
C LYS A 458 -3.45 36.09 28.24
N ILE A 459 -4.46 35.49 28.85
CA ILE A 459 -5.78 36.12 28.95
C ILE A 459 -5.70 37.25 30.01
N ILE A 460 -6.05 38.44 29.58
CA ILE A 460 -6.08 39.65 30.39
C ILE A 460 -7.45 39.79 31.08
N LYS A 461 -8.51 39.50 30.32
CA LYS A 461 -9.89 39.56 30.79
C LYS A 461 -10.75 38.61 29.94
N SER A 462 -11.74 37.99 30.56
CA SER A 462 -12.75 37.19 29.84
C SER A 462 -14.08 37.20 30.59
N SER A 463 -15.18 37.03 29.83
CA SER A 463 -16.53 36.89 30.39
C SER A 463 -16.81 35.47 30.91
N HIS A 464 -16.03 34.47 30.44
CA HIS A 464 -16.14 33.06 30.81
C HIS A 464 -14.79 32.52 31.30
N PRO A 465 -14.78 31.45 32.10
CA PRO A 465 -13.55 30.79 32.52
C PRO A 465 -12.75 30.31 31.30
N VAL A 466 -11.43 30.58 31.32
CA VAL A 466 -10.52 30.06 30.30
C VAL A 466 -10.15 28.61 30.60
N ILE A 467 -10.13 27.76 29.59
CA ILE A 467 -9.69 26.36 29.62
C ILE A 467 -8.39 26.29 28.82
N PRO A 468 -7.21 26.24 29.48
CA PRO A 468 -5.96 25.98 28.79
C PRO A 468 -6.01 24.60 28.10
N ARG A 469 -5.64 24.54 26.81
CA ARG A 469 -5.55 23.29 26.05
C ARG A 469 -4.11 22.81 25.98
N ASP A 470 -3.26 23.67 25.47
CA ASP A 470 -1.82 23.44 25.34
C ASP A 470 -1.07 24.80 25.36
N SER A 471 0.23 24.77 25.02
CA SER A 471 1.04 26.00 24.97
C SER A 471 0.63 26.99 23.88
N THR A 472 -0.14 26.54 22.90
CA THR A 472 -0.50 27.31 21.68
C THR A 472 -2.01 27.46 21.50
N SER A 473 -2.82 27.01 22.47
CA SER A 473 -4.28 27.11 22.37
C SER A 473 -4.97 27.20 23.72
N PHE A 474 -6.14 27.84 23.71
CA PHE A 474 -7.06 27.90 24.84
C PHE A 474 -8.50 27.78 24.35
N ALA A 475 -9.43 27.54 25.27
CA ALA A 475 -10.84 27.41 24.92
C ALA A 475 -11.74 28.07 25.98
N PHE A 476 -12.99 28.29 25.57
CA PHE A 476 -14.09 28.71 26.43
C PHE A 476 -15.29 27.80 26.20
N GLU A 477 -16.03 27.51 27.23
CA GLU A 477 -17.26 26.75 27.15
C GLU A 477 -18.46 27.67 27.34
N LEU A 478 -19.41 27.61 26.41
CA LEU A 478 -20.61 28.43 26.40
C LEU A 478 -21.85 27.55 26.44
N ASP A 479 -22.70 27.75 27.46
CA ASP A 479 -24.05 27.19 27.48
C ASP A 479 -24.99 28.11 26.69
N VAL A 480 -25.47 27.64 25.54
CA VAL A 480 -26.32 28.40 24.63
C VAL A 480 -27.76 27.89 24.75
N PRO A 481 -28.70 28.74 25.25
CA PRO A 481 -30.09 28.33 25.47
C PRO A 481 -30.79 27.90 24.17
N ALA A 482 -31.86 27.13 24.31
CA ALA A 482 -32.73 26.80 23.19
C ALA A 482 -33.27 28.08 22.52
N ARG A 483 -33.25 28.13 21.18
CA ARG A 483 -33.70 29.28 20.35
C ARG A 483 -33.10 30.62 20.81
N GLY A 484 -31.88 30.59 21.34
CA GLY A 484 -31.23 31.77 21.93
C GLY A 484 -29.79 31.96 21.49
N ALA A 485 -29.10 32.86 22.18
CA ALA A 485 -27.70 33.17 21.93
C ALA A 485 -26.90 33.28 23.23
N ALA A 486 -25.60 33.09 23.15
CA ALA A 486 -24.63 33.36 24.19
C ALA A 486 -23.47 34.17 23.61
N GLU A 487 -22.95 35.11 24.41
CA GLU A 487 -21.87 36.01 24.01
C GLU A 487 -20.63 35.75 24.88
N LEU A 488 -19.50 35.59 24.20
CA LEU A 488 -18.17 35.52 24.79
C LEU A 488 -17.41 36.82 24.46
N SER A 489 -16.84 37.46 25.47
CA SER A 489 -15.88 38.54 25.24
C SER A 489 -14.59 38.22 26.00
N TYR A 490 -13.43 38.42 25.36
CA TYR A 490 -12.15 38.25 26.01
C TYR A 490 -11.08 39.17 25.44
N ARG A 491 -10.09 39.50 26.26
CA ARG A 491 -8.86 40.18 25.88
C ARG A 491 -7.68 39.25 26.05
N VAL A 492 -6.91 39.09 25.00
CA VAL A 492 -5.71 38.28 25.01
C VAL A 492 -4.49 39.10 24.60
N ARG A 493 -3.38 38.88 25.30
CA ARG A 493 -2.05 39.34 24.87
C ARG A 493 -1.30 38.14 24.33
N VAL A 494 -0.70 38.28 23.14
CA VAL A 494 0.13 37.23 22.53
C VAL A 494 1.49 37.82 22.19
N ARG A 495 2.54 37.08 22.53
CA ARG A 495 3.91 37.35 22.13
C ARG A 495 4.36 36.25 21.16
N TRP A 496 4.83 36.63 19.96
CA TRP A 496 5.14 35.70 18.86
C TRP A 496 6.62 35.64 18.49
N CYS A 497 7.53 36.21 19.24
CA CYS A 497 8.98 36.11 19.10
C CYS A 497 9.78 36.05 20.41
#